data_69f17fe0425bb3101cf51cf39244d848
#
_entry.id   69f17fe0425bb3101cf51cf39244d848
#
_cell.length_a   1.000
_cell.length_b   1.000
_cell.length_c   1.000
_cell.angle_alpha   90.00
_cell.angle_beta   90.00
_cell.angle_gamma   90.00
#
_symmetry.space_group_name_H-M   'P 1'
#
loop_
_entity.id
_entity.type
_entity.pdbx_description
1 polymer ?
#
loop_
_entity_poly.entity_id
_entity_poly.type
_entity_poly.pdbx_seq_one_letter_code
_entity_poly.pdbx_strand_id
1 'polypeptide(L)'
;MHTPDPARRMVGLETEFGILAPGCAMNPMQLSARSVAAYAPFSRAGRWSQAVRWDYEDEDPLADLRGGRLARDLADASLLTDLPGSPAPSASAETSDTSQSASFEAAPAGGVAPAGSTAGAPLNQGTGSAAQSLAGGLCDWGVPGVGAGEVVRDLAAEQALPPGASLRTGKQLQRQALTNLVLANGGRFYVDHAHPEYSSPECLTPFAAMVWDRAGELIAAQATAQLKAEGLQVHAYKNNVDGKGATWGAHENYLVSRALPLDLLNSLLATVLVTRQIVVGAGRVGLGERSEQSGFQISQRADYIHTSVGLQTTYARPLLNMRDEPHADGRSWRRIHVISGDANRFDVPILLKVGITNLALWLLETQPQALEPLLLVGDVVAQCHQVSRDLSLKTKLRAAGGDFSALQIQQKLLDAVKAACVERFGGLEASQIGSAAQVIELWQKVLDGLASDISTVADCVEWVAKYQLCQGLRWRGRIDWDHPRLAALDIQWGDVDGAIIKRLDAGGRIMRLACAAEVADAVAVAPPDTRAYLRGWAVANLEHTVGASWTSILYQPPGWPHIVRLSLKSLRPQPDITQYLREQLKHQGSLSGQPKSN
;
A
#
# COMPACT_ATOMS: atom_id res chain seq x y z
N MET A 1 1.13 16.85 29.95
CA MET A 1 1.54 17.42 28.65
C MET A 1 1.98 16.24 27.78
N HIS A 2 1.50 16.11 26.55
CA HIS A 2 2.04 15.08 25.65
C HIS A 2 3.48 15.47 25.26
N THR A 3 4.41 14.52 25.35
CA THR A 3 5.77 14.67 24.83
C THR A 3 5.68 15.06 23.34
N PRO A 4 6.37 16.11 22.89
CA PRO A 4 6.44 16.44 21.47
C PRO A 4 7.08 15.28 20.71
N ASP A 5 6.58 14.99 19.52
CA ASP A 5 7.06 13.87 18.71
C ASP A 5 7.10 14.26 17.22
N PRO A 6 8.26 14.67 16.71
CA PRO A 6 8.44 15.04 15.30
C PRO A 6 8.15 13.90 14.32
N ALA A 7 8.30 12.65 14.73
CA ALA A 7 8.00 11.50 13.89
C ALA A 7 6.51 11.10 13.92
N ARG A 8 5.67 11.78 14.73
CA ARG A 8 4.24 11.46 14.86
C ARG A 8 3.43 12.07 13.73
N ARG A 9 2.87 11.22 12.88
CA ARG A 9 2.02 11.59 11.73
C ARG A 9 1.03 10.48 11.47
N MET A 10 -0.17 10.82 10.97
CA MET A 10 -1.10 9.80 10.47
C MET A 10 -0.51 9.12 9.25
N VAL A 11 -0.29 7.82 9.36
CA VAL A 11 0.29 6.98 8.30
C VAL A 11 -0.48 5.68 8.16
N GLY A 12 -0.44 5.07 6.97
CA GLY A 12 -0.91 3.73 6.67
C GLY A 12 0.03 3.06 5.68
N LEU A 13 0.18 1.75 5.79
CA LEU A 13 0.97 0.94 4.87
C LEU A 13 0.06 -0.05 4.15
N GLU A 14 0.33 -0.27 2.88
CA GLU A 14 -0.37 -1.24 2.03
C GLU A 14 0.65 -2.23 1.48
N THR A 15 0.29 -3.51 1.49
CA THR A 15 1.16 -4.57 0.97
C THR A 15 0.34 -5.51 0.10
N GLU A 16 0.65 -5.51 -1.18
CA GLU A 16 0.22 -6.55 -2.11
C GLU A 16 1.12 -7.78 -1.95
N PHE A 17 0.52 -8.96 -1.89
CA PHE A 17 1.26 -10.22 -1.81
C PHE A 17 1.26 -10.91 -3.17
N GLY A 18 2.45 -11.31 -3.64
CA GLY A 18 2.53 -12.29 -4.72
C GLY A 18 1.88 -13.60 -4.27
N ILE A 19 1.13 -14.29 -5.14
CA ILE A 19 0.46 -15.53 -4.78
C ILE A 19 0.72 -16.62 -5.82
N LEU A 20 0.98 -17.84 -5.33
CA LEU A 20 1.28 -18.99 -6.18
C LEU A 20 0.70 -20.27 -5.58
N ALA A 21 0.03 -21.07 -6.42
CA ALA A 21 -0.38 -22.44 -6.10
C ALA A 21 0.17 -23.38 -7.18
N PRO A 22 1.27 -24.09 -6.94
CA PRO A 22 1.87 -24.99 -7.91
C PRO A 22 0.88 -26.08 -8.35
N GLY A 23 0.74 -26.29 -9.67
CA GLY A 23 -0.17 -27.29 -10.22
C GLY A 23 -1.66 -26.95 -10.17
N CYS A 24 -2.03 -25.76 -9.71
CA CYS A 24 -3.41 -25.28 -9.70
C CYS A 24 -3.77 -24.61 -11.04
N ALA A 25 -4.96 -24.90 -11.55
CA ALA A 25 -5.47 -24.31 -12.80
C ALA A 25 -6.09 -22.90 -12.62
N MET A 26 -6.25 -22.42 -11.37
CA MET A 26 -6.79 -21.08 -11.11
C MET A 26 -5.82 -20.00 -11.58
N ASN A 27 -6.38 -18.96 -12.20
CA ASN A 27 -5.59 -17.77 -12.52
C ASN A 27 -5.29 -16.95 -11.23
N PRO A 28 -4.32 -16.01 -11.25
CA PRO A 28 -3.94 -15.23 -10.08
C PRO A 28 -5.11 -14.48 -9.42
N MET A 29 -6.04 -13.91 -10.19
CA MET A 29 -7.22 -13.21 -9.66
C MET A 29 -8.13 -14.17 -8.86
N GLN A 30 -8.40 -15.35 -9.38
CA GLN A 30 -9.21 -16.37 -8.70
C GLN A 30 -8.53 -16.87 -7.43
N LEU A 31 -7.21 -17.06 -7.48
CA LEU A 31 -6.43 -17.51 -6.34
C LEU A 31 -6.39 -16.45 -5.23
N SER A 32 -6.24 -15.18 -5.60
CA SER A 32 -6.29 -14.04 -4.68
C SER A 32 -7.67 -13.89 -4.03
N ALA A 33 -8.74 -14.01 -4.83
CA ALA A 33 -10.11 -13.96 -4.31
C ALA A 33 -10.36 -15.10 -3.31
N ARG A 34 -9.89 -16.32 -3.60
CA ARG A 34 -9.97 -17.44 -2.65
C ARG A 34 -9.17 -17.21 -1.39
N SER A 35 -7.99 -16.58 -1.48
CA SER A 35 -7.15 -16.28 -0.32
C SER A 35 -7.82 -15.27 0.60
N VAL A 36 -8.39 -14.21 0.05
CA VAL A 36 -9.16 -13.23 0.84
C VAL A 36 -10.39 -13.90 1.48
N ALA A 37 -11.16 -14.67 0.70
CA ALA A 37 -12.33 -15.37 1.22
C ALA A 37 -12.00 -16.39 2.32
N ALA A 38 -10.85 -17.07 2.24
CA ALA A 38 -10.39 -17.99 3.27
C ALA A 38 -10.09 -17.32 4.60
N TYR A 39 -9.76 -16.02 4.59
CA TYR A 39 -9.58 -15.23 5.82
C TYR A 39 -10.88 -14.74 6.45
N ALA A 40 -12.01 -14.74 5.74
CA ALA A 40 -13.28 -14.20 6.22
C ALA A 40 -13.71 -14.70 7.60
N PRO A 41 -13.57 -16.00 7.99
CA PRO A 41 -13.92 -16.47 9.34
C PRO A 41 -13.10 -15.83 10.46
N PHE A 42 -11.91 -15.32 10.16
CA PHE A 42 -10.99 -14.70 11.11
C PHE A 42 -11.10 -13.17 11.15
N SER A 43 -11.70 -12.56 10.14
CA SER A 43 -11.74 -11.10 9.93
C SER A 43 -12.33 -10.33 11.12
N ARG A 44 -13.21 -10.96 11.91
CA ARG A 44 -13.89 -10.41 13.09
C ARG A 44 -13.36 -11.03 14.39
N ALA A 45 -12.07 -11.32 14.46
CA ALA A 45 -11.43 -12.00 15.59
C ALA A 45 -12.12 -13.32 15.98
N GLY A 46 -12.70 -14.03 15.01
CA GLY A 46 -13.39 -15.31 15.20
C GLY A 46 -14.74 -15.24 15.98
N ARG A 47 -15.26 -14.03 16.25
CA ARG A 47 -16.49 -13.86 17.05
C ARG A 47 -17.77 -14.01 16.24
N TRP A 48 -17.74 -13.66 14.95
CA TRP A 48 -18.91 -13.62 14.09
C TRP A 48 -18.60 -14.26 12.73
N SER A 49 -19.54 -15.01 12.18
CA SER A 49 -19.37 -15.69 10.89
C SER A 49 -19.55 -14.76 9.68
N GLN A 50 -20.35 -13.67 9.85
CA GLN A 50 -20.62 -12.74 8.76
C GLN A 50 -19.50 -11.70 8.67
N ALA A 51 -18.83 -11.63 7.53
CA ALA A 51 -17.81 -10.62 7.25
C ALA A 51 -18.41 -9.22 7.12
N VAL A 52 -17.64 -8.21 7.53
CA VAL A 52 -17.97 -6.79 7.35
C VAL A 52 -17.44 -6.34 5.99
N ARG A 53 -18.30 -5.67 5.20
CA ARG A 53 -18.01 -5.25 3.83
C ARG A 53 -17.40 -3.85 3.79
N TRP A 54 -16.72 -3.54 2.69
CA TRP A 54 -16.21 -2.19 2.46
C TRP A 54 -17.31 -1.23 2.00
N ASP A 55 -17.30 0.00 2.55
CA ASP A 55 -18.19 1.11 2.15
C ASP A 55 -17.46 2.05 1.19
N TYR A 56 -17.81 2.02 -0.09
CA TYR A 56 -17.19 2.81 -1.17
C TYR A 56 -17.72 4.24 -1.31
N GLU A 57 -18.66 4.68 -0.47
CA GLU A 57 -19.41 5.94 -0.69
C GLU A 57 -18.51 7.20 -0.75
N ASP A 58 -17.42 7.23 0.02
CA ASP A 58 -16.53 8.40 0.11
C ASP A 58 -15.28 8.28 -0.79
N GLU A 59 -15.19 7.29 -1.69
CA GLU A 59 -14.02 7.10 -2.56
C GLU A 59 -14.12 7.92 -3.86
N ASP A 60 -13.02 8.56 -4.24
CA ASP A 60 -12.87 9.30 -5.50
C ASP A 60 -11.49 9.08 -6.14
N PRO A 61 -11.26 7.90 -6.75
CA PRO A 61 -9.96 7.52 -7.27
C PRO A 61 -9.47 8.37 -8.46
N LEU A 62 -10.33 9.22 -9.03
CA LEU A 62 -10.00 10.05 -10.19
C LEU A 62 -9.58 11.48 -9.83
N ALA A 63 -9.65 11.88 -8.57
CA ALA A 63 -9.21 13.19 -8.11
C ALA A 63 -7.68 13.30 -8.13
N ASP A 64 -7.15 14.45 -8.59
CA ASP A 64 -5.72 14.72 -8.75
C ASP A 64 -5.26 15.85 -7.82
N LEU A 65 -4.17 15.64 -7.07
CA LEU A 65 -3.55 16.62 -6.16
C LEU A 65 -3.14 17.93 -6.86
N ARG A 66 -2.93 17.90 -8.17
CA ARG A 66 -2.61 19.08 -8.99
C ARG A 66 -3.82 19.97 -9.30
N GLY A 67 -5.00 19.61 -8.77
CA GLY A 67 -6.21 20.40 -8.89
C GLY A 67 -7.09 20.04 -10.10
N GLY A 68 -6.97 18.83 -10.60
CA GLY A 68 -7.79 18.29 -11.69
C GLY A 68 -8.59 17.06 -11.27
N ARG A 69 -9.32 16.52 -12.26
CA ARG A 69 -9.97 15.22 -12.20
C ARG A 69 -9.69 14.49 -13.50
N LEU A 70 -9.23 13.27 -13.44
CA LEU A 70 -9.03 12.43 -14.63
C LEU A 70 -10.41 12.10 -15.21
N ALA A 71 -10.59 12.31 -16.53
CA ALA A 71 -11.80 11.88 -17.21
C ALA A 71 -11.87 10.34 -17.20
N ARG A 72 -13.06 9.80 -16.95
CA ARG A 72 -13.24 8.35 -16.73
C ARG A 72 -12.85 7.49 -17.94
N ASP A 73 -13.05 7.99 -19.13
CA ASP A 73 -12.69 7.38 -20.41
C ASP A 73 -11.16 7.35 -20.67
N LEU A 74 -10.41 8.21 -19.96
CA LEU A 74 -8.95 8.27 -19.98
C LEU A 74 -8.32 7.54 -18.79
N ALA A 75 -9.15 7.05 -17.85
CA ALA A 75 -8.66 6.35 -16.67
C ALA A 75 -8.24 4.92 -17.05
N ASP A 76 -7.07 4.51 -16.52
CA ASP A 76 -6.68 3.10 -16.55
C ASP A 76 -7.73 2.25 -15.82
N ALA A 77 -8.01 1.05 -16.32
CA ALA A 77 -8.96 0.14 -15.69
C ALA A 77 -8.62 -0.14 -14.21
N SER A 78 -7.35 -0.09 -13.86
CA SER A 78 -6.87 -0.24 -12.48
C SER A 78 -7.34 0.88 -11.55
N LEU A 79 -7.57 2.09 -12.05
CA LEU A 79 -8.11 3.21 -11.29
C LEU A 79 -9.63 3.07 -11.04
N LEU A 80 -10.28 2.14 -11.72
CA LEU A 80 -11.73 1.93 -11.69
C LEU A 80 -12.14 0.65 -10.95
N THR A 81 -11.20 -0.15 -10.48
CA THR A 81 -11.45 -1.47 -9.85
C THR A 81 -12.20 -1.38 -8.53
N ASP A 82 -12.17 -0.24 -7.85
CA ASP A 82 -12.88 -0.01 -6.59
C ASP A 82 -14.35 0.39 -6.79
N LEU A 83 -14.83 0.51 -8.03
CA LEU A 83 -16.21 0.90 -8.30
C LEU A 83 -17.15 -0.30 -8.24
N PRO A 84 -18.29 -0.19 -7.52
CA PRO A 84 -19.28 -1.26 -7.48
C PRO A 84 -19.92 -1.44 -8.87
N GLY A 85 -19.78 -2.61 -9.47
CA GLY A 85 -20.52 -2.93 -10.69
C GLY A 85 -19.87 -3.77 -11.76
N SER A 86 -18.67 -4.28 -11.60
CA SER A 86 -18.17 -5.29 -12.55
C SER A 86 -18.90 -6.62 -12.35
N PRO A 87 -19.70 -7.10 -13.34
CA PRO A 87 -20.38 -8.40 -13.20
C PRO A 87 -19.35 -9.51 -13.14
N ALA A 88 -19.53 -10.44 -12.19
CA ALA A 88 -18.81 -11.70 -12.22
C ALA A 88 -19.07 -12.39 -13.56
N PRO A 89 -18.05 -13.01 -14.23
CA PRO A 89 -18.28 -13.78 -15.43
C PRO A 89 -19.27 -14.92 -15.10
N SER A 90 -20.40 -14.93 -15.81
CA SER A 90 -21.40 -15.98 -15.70
C SER A 90 -20.76 -17.32 -16.11
N ALA A 91 -20.81 -18.29 -15.23
CA ALA A 91 -20.49 -19.67 -15.56
C ALA A 91 -21.62 -20.23 -16.46
N SER A 92 -21.45 -20.10 -17.76
CA SER A 92 -22.12 -20.94 -18.78
C SER A 92 -21.50 -20.63 -20.14
N ALA A 93 -20.55 -21.41 -20.57
CA ALA A 93 -20.27 -21.65 -21.97
C ALA A 93 -19.97 -23.14 -22.10
N GLU A 94 -20.96 -23.84 -22.62
CA GLU A 94 -20.86 -25.20 -23.05
C GLU A 94 -19.80 -25.36 -24.13
N THR A 95 -19.12 -26.48 -24.06
CA THR A 95 -18.18 -27.02 -25.02
C THR A 95 -18.76 -27.07 -26.43
N SER A 96 -18.09 -26.48 -27.41
CA SER A 96 -18.12 -26.94 -28.78
C SER A 96 -16.69 -27.05 -29.31
N ASP A 97 -16.31 -28.29 -29.44
CA ASP A 97 -15.11 -28.81 -30.06
C ASP A 97 -15.08 -28.44 -31.56
N THR A 98 -14.04 -27.74 -32.02
CA THR A 98 -13.58 -27.87 -33.42
C THR A 98 -12.08 -27.57 -33.47
N SER A 99 -11.35 -28.64 -33.62
CA SER A 99 -9.98 -28.72 -34.04
C SER A 99 -9.74 -28.01 -35.40
N GLN A 100 -8.84 -27.01 -35.45
CA GLN A 100 -8.06 -26.73 -36.65
C GLN A 100 -6.65 -26.27 -36.27
N SER A 101 -5.72 -27.15 -36.62
CA SER A 101 -4.29 -26.93 -36.65
C SER A 101 -3.91 -25.91 -37.73
N ALA A 102 -3.17 -24.87 -37.35
CA ALA A 102 -2.41 -24.03 -38.30
C ALA A 102 -0.95 -23.98 -37.87
N SER A 103 -0.14 -24.64 -38.66
CA SER A 103 1.32 -24.59 -38.69
C SER A 103 1.80 -23.20 -39.12
N PHE A 104 2.74 -22.62 -38.38
CA PHE A 104 3.50 -21.46 -38.85
C PHE A 104 4.90 -21.88 -39.23
N GLU A 105 5.17 -21.79 -40.52
CA GLU A 105 6.49 -21.88 -41.12
C GLU A 105 7.26 -20.57 -40.95
N ALA A 106 8.54 -20.71 -40.71
CA ALA A 106 9.54 -19.62 -40.68
C ALA A 106 9.96 -19.22 -42.09
N ALA A 107 10.14 -17.91 -42.31
CA ALA A 107 10.88 -17.42 -43.50
C ALA A 107 11.77 -16.22 -43.12
N PRO A 108 12.86 -15.98 -43.91
CA PRO A 108 14.12 -15.49 -43.38
C PRO A 108 14.37 -13.97 -43.60
N ALA A 109 15.48 -13.53 -43.01
CA ALA A 109 16.04 -12.19 -43.01
C ALA A 109 16.51 -11.68 -44.40
N GLY A 110 16.45 -10.38 -44.57
CA GLY A 110 17.14 -9.64 -45.65
C GLY A 110 16.66 -8.23 -45.82
N GLY A 111 17.41 -7.23 -45.43
CA GLY A 111 18.24 -6.37 -46.25
C GLY A 111 17.79 -4.92 -46.31
N VAL A 112 18.49 -4.04 -45.56
CA VAL A 112 19.05 -2.71 -45.92
C VAL A 112 18.18 -1.60 -46.54
N ALA A 113 18.27 -0.40 -45.88
CA ALA A 113 17.84 0.98 -46.22
C ALA A 113 18.36 1.50 -47.58
N PRO A 114 18.12 2.78 -48.06
CA PRO A 114 17.87 4.03 -47.31
C PRO A 114 16.93 5.10 -47.94
N ALA A 115 16.62 6.13 -47.10
CA ALA A 115 16.49 7.57 -47.35
C ALA A 115 15.68 8.17 -48.52
N GLY A 116 14.90 9.22 -48.19
CA GLY A 116 14.48 10.25 -49.17
C GLY A 116 13.24 11.03 -48.76
N SER A 117 13.45 12.08 -48.11
CA SER A 117 12.92 13.47 -48.04
C SER A 117 11.66 13.88 -48.80
N THR A 118 10.97 14.82 -48.16
CA THR A 118 10.34 16.09 -48.56
C THR A 118 8.81 16.20 -48.59
N ALA A 119 8.34 17.05 -47.67
CA ALA A 119 7.51 18.26 -47.84
C ALA A 119 6.08 18.17 -48.40
N GLY A 120 5.19 18.85 -47.68
CA GLY A 120 4.08 19.60 -48.29
C GLY A 120 2.70 19.35 -47.71
N ALA A 121 2.21 20.25 -46.87
CA ALA A 121 0.80 20.48 -46.63
C ALA A 121 0.17 21.17 -47.89
N PRO A 122 -1.14 21.23 -48.08
CA PRO A 122 -1.98 22.14 -47.29
C PRO A 122 -3.43 21.66 -46.95
N LEU A 123 -4.04 22.45 -46.11
CA LEU A 123 -5.45 22.57 -45.74
C LEU A 123 -6.42 22.54 -46.93
N ASN A 124 -7.58 21.90 -46.78
CA ASN A 124 -8.81 22.49 -47.32
C ASN A 124 -10.05 22.13 -46.47
N GLN A 125 -10.88 23.15 -46.30
CA GLN A 125 -12.19 23.15 -45.66
C GLN A 125 -13.24 22.56 -46.62
N GLY A 126 -14.25 21.92 -46.06
CA GLY A 126 -15.42 21.48 -46.82
C GLY A 126 -16.57 21.06 -45.91
N THR A 127 -17.49 21.95 -45.77
CA THR A 127 -18.86 21.87 -45.16
C THR A 127 -19.74 20.79 -45.79
N GLY A 128 -20.63 20.15 -44.94
CA GLY A 128 -21.84 19.53 -45.51
C GLY A 128 -22.42 18.38 -44.68
N SER A 129 -23.40 18.74 -43.87
CA SER A 129 -24.64 18.04 -43.49
C SER A 129 -24.93 16.69 -44.15
N ALA A 130 -25.19 15.66 -43.33
CA ALA A 130 -26.38 14.78 -43.45
C ALA A 130 -26.53 13.91 -42.20
N ALA A 131 -27.54 14.19 -41.42
CA ALA A 131 -28.08 13.28 -40.42
C ALA A 131 -28.87 12.18 -41.13
N GLN A 132 -28.56 10.91 -40.81
CA GLN A 132 -29.56 9.83 -40.88
C GLN A 132 -29.20 8.69 -39.95
N SER A 133 -30.13 8.46 -39.05
CA SER A 133 -30.35 7.38 -38.10
C SER A 133 -29.83 5.99 -38.52
N LEU A 134 -29.10 5.34 -37.65
CA LEU A 134 -29.16 3.91 -37.39
C LEU A 134 -29.31 3.71 -35.89
N ALA A 135 -30.56 3.59 -35.46
CA ALA A 135 -30.91 3.07 -34.15
C ALA A 135 -30.63 1.56 -34.17
N GLY A 136 -29.62 1.13 -33.46
CA GLY A 136 -29.25 -0.27 -33.24
C GLY A 136 -28.60 -0.35 -31.88
N GLY A 137 -29.38 -0.69 -30.86
CA GLY A 137 -29.05 -1.35 -29.59
C GLY A 137 -27.66 -1.13 -28.99
N LEU A 138 -27.34 0.07 -28.57
CA LEU A 138 -26.37 0.28 -27.51
C LEU A 138 -27.07 -0.05 -26.19
N CYS A 139 -26.78 -1.20 -25.61
CA CYS A 139 -27.11 -1.47 -24.23
C CYS A 139 -26.60 -0.28 -23.42
N ASP A 140 -27.55 0.43 -22.86
CA ASP A 140 -27.34 1.51 -21.88
C ASP A 140 -26.61 0.92 -20.66
N TRP A 141 -25.28 0.98 -20.68
CA TRP A 141 -24.45 0.77 -19.51
C TRP A 141 -24.57 2.03 -18.64
N GLY A 142 -25.82 2.32 -18.25
CA GLY A 142 -26.11 3.27 -17.18
C GLY A 142 -25.38 2.80 -15.95
N VAL A 143 -24.16 3.30 -15.75
CA VAL A 143 -23.54 3.31 -14.44
C VAL A 143 -24.52 4.13 -13.60
N PRO A 144 -25.18 3.54 -12.59
CA PRO A 144 -25.86 4.35 -11.61
C PRO A 144 -24.74 5.26 -11.09
N GLY A 145 -24.88 6.57 -11.36
CA GLY A 145 -24.04 7.55 -10.70
C GLY A 145 -23.98 7.11 -9.24
N VAL A 146 -22.84 7.26 -8.56
CA VAL A 146 -22.72 7.03 -7.11
C VAL A 146 -23.80 7.92 -6.49
N GLY A 147 -25.04 7.41 -6.54
CA GLY A 147 -26.21 8.08 -6.02
C GLY A 147 -25.97 8.12 -4.53
N ALA A 148 -25.86 9.31 -3.96
CA ALA A 148 -26.01 9.50 -2.54
C ALA A 148 -27.16 8.57 -2.10
N GLY A 149 -26.81 7.46 -1.35
CA GLY A 149 -27.79 6.44 -0.99
C GLY A 149 -29.01 7.14 -0.43
N GLU A 150 -30.19 6.72 -0.88
CA GLU A 150 -31.45 7.39 -0.56
C GLU A 150 -31.53 7.58 0.97
N VAL A 151 -31.41 8.84 1.41
CA VAL A 151 -31.49 9.20 2.82
C VAL A 151 -32.95 9.14 3.22
N VAL A 152 -33.32 8.10 3.95
CA VAL A 152 -34.67 8.01 4.52
C VAL A 152 -34.72 8.94 5.73
N ARG A 153 -35.54 9.98 5.67
CA ARG A 153 -35.77 10.88 6.79
C ARG A 153 -36.82 10.26 7.74
N ASP A 154 -36.32 9.60 8.76
CA ASP A 154 -37.13 9.27 9.94
C ASP A 154 -36.70 10.21 11.07
N LEU A 155 -37.46 11.31 11.24
CA LEU A 155 -37.15 12.39 12.18
C LEU A 155 -37.03 11.92 13.64
N ALA A 156 -37.76 10.89 14.02
CA ALA A 156 -37.70 10.34 15.40
C ALA A 156 -36.40 9.53 15.59
N ALA A 157 -35.99 8.76 14.59
CA ALA A 157 -34.76 8.00 14.62
C ALA A 157 -33.52 8.90 14.47
N GLU A 158 -33.59 9.98 13.68
CA GLU A 158 -32.49 10.94 13.50
C GLU A 158 -32.13 11.67 14.82
N GLN A 159 -33.11 11.97 15.69
CA GLN A 159 -32.88 12.65 16.96
C GLN A 159 -32.08 11.82 17.97
N ALA A 160 -32.03 10.49 17.82
CA ALA A 160 -31.28 9.59 18.67
C ALA A 160 -29.85 9.30 18.19
N LEU A 161 -29.48 9.85 17.04
CA LEU A 161 -28.17 9.57 16.44
C LEU A 161 -27.07 10.53 16.93
N PRO A 162 -25.82 10.07 17.05
CA PRO A 162 -24.70 10.95 17.37
C PRO A 162 -24.40 11.93 16.23
N PRO A 163 -23.75 13.08 16.50
CA PRO A 163 -23.37 14.05 15.48
C PRO A 163 -22.59 13.41 14.33
N GLY A 164 -22.99 13.72 13.09
CA GLY A 164 -22.36 13.19 11.88
C GLY A 164 -22.87 11.81 11.45
N ALA A 165 -23.86 11.22 12.13
CA ALA A 165 -24.53 10.01 11.67
C ALA A 165 -25.66 10.32 10.68
N SER A 166 -25.98 9.35 9.81
CA SER A 166 -27.10 9.41 8.87
C SER A 166 -27.72 8.03 8.67
N LEU A 167 -29.01 8.00 8.27
CA LEU A 167 -29.72 6.75 7.95
C LEU A 167 -29.55 6.37 6.48
N ARG A 168 -29.52 5.06 6.18
CA ARG A 168 -29.39 4.47 4.85
C ARG A 168 -30.39 3.33 4.66
N THR A 169 -30.78 3.04 3.43
CA THR A 169 -31.58 1.87 3.09
C THR A 169 -30.71 0.66 2.78
N GLY A 170 -31.12 -0.53 3.23
CA GLY A 170 -30.33 -1.76 3.14
C GLY A 170 -30.16 -2.37 1.72
N LYS A 171 -30.83 -1.80 0.69
CA LYS A 171 -30.84 -2.37 -0.67
C LYS A 171 -29.48 -2.34 -1.39
N GLN A 172 -28.57 -1.45 -1.02
CA GLN A 172 -27.28 -1.25 -1.68
C GLN A 172 -26.19 -2.24 -1.23
N LEU A 173 -26.34 -2.91 -0.09
CA LEU A 173 -25.32 -3.78 0.51
C LEU A 173 -25.36 -5.25 0.04
N GLN A 174 -26.36 -5.66 -0.75
CA GLN A 174 -26.63 -7.07 -1.03
C GLN A 174 -25.74 -7.77 -2.08
N ARG A 175 -24.82 -7.07 -2.77
CA ARG A 175 -24.16 -7.62 -3.99
C ARG A 175 -22.63 -7.73 -3.97
N GLN A 176 -21.94 -7.54 -2.86
CA GLN A 176 -20.47 -7.63 -2.88
C GLN A 176 -19.95 -9.02 -2.50
N ALA A 177 -19.01 -9.53 -3.31
CA ALA A 177 -18.29 -10.76 -3.05
C ALA A 177 -17.41 -10.63 -1.78
N LEU A 178 -17.06 -11.77 -1.14
CA LEU A 178 -16.16 -11.85 0.00
C LEU A 178 -14.68 -11.58 -0.40
N THR A 179 -14.45 -10.63 -1.28
CA THR A 179 -13.13 -10.27 -1.80
C THR A 179 -12.60 -8.96 -1.23
N ASN A 180 -13.33 -8.40 -0.26
CA ASN A 180 -12.97 -7.13 0.38
C ASN A 180 -13.48 -7.12 1.83
N LEU A 181 -12.58 -7.40 2.77
CA LEU A 181 -12.88 -7.60 4.18
C LEU A 181 -12.38 -6.42 5.01
N VAL A 182 -13.24 -5.87 5.86
CA VAL A 182 -12.82 -4.99 6.96
C VAL A 182 -12.48 -5.86 8.16
N LEU A 183 -11.35 -5.56 8.81
CA LEU A 183 -10.77 -6.41 9.83
C LEU A 183 -11.00 -5.88 11.25
N ALA A 184 -10.97 -6.78 12.22
CA ALA A 184 -11.06 -6.45 13.64
C ALA A 184 -9.95 -5.49 14.11
N ASN A 185 -8.79 -5.51 13.47
CA ASN A 185 -7.71 -4.56 13.73
C ASN A 185 -7.92 -3.19 13.07
N GLY A 186 -9.06 -2.96 12.43
CA GLY A 186 -9.37 -1.72 11.73
C GLY A 186 -8.72 -1.57 10.35
N GLY A 187 -7.97 -2.54 9.88
CA GLY A 187 -7.40 -2.61 8.53
C GLY A 187 -8.35 -3.23 7.51
N ARG A 188 -7.84 -3.49 6.32
CA ARG A 188 -8.55 -4.06 5.19
C ARG A 188 -7.75 -5.21 4.59
N PHE A 189 -8.41 -6.31 4.19
CA PHE A 189 -7.79 -7.37 3.41
C PHE A 189 -8.67 -7.66 2.19
N TYR A 190 -8.15 -7.46 0.99
CA TYR A 190 -8.94 -7.43 -0.24
C TYR A 190 -8.13 -7.86 -1.45
N VAL A 191 -8.78 -7.96 -2.60
CA VAL A 191 -8.10 -8.19 -3.88
C VAL A 191 -7.88 -6.85 -4.55
N ASP A 192 -6.62 -6.50 -4.79
CA ASP A 192 -6.25 -5.43 -5.71
C ASP A 192 -5.54 -6.00 -6.93
N HIS A 193 -6.03 -5.62 -8.13
CA HIS A 193 -5.60 -6.18 -9.42
C HIS A 193 -5.66 -7.73 -9.42
N ALA A 194 -4.61 -8.43 -9.15
CA ALA A 194 -4.57 -9.89 -9.08
C ALA A 194 -3.83 -10.39 -7.82
N HIS A 195 -3.71 -9.53 -6.80
CA HIS A 195 -2.98 -9.80 -5.56
C HIS A 195 -3.90 -9.70 -4.35
N PRO A 196 -3.76 -10.57 -3.33
CA PRO A 196 -4.29 -10.27 -2.01
C PRO A 196 -3.53 -9.08 -1.46
N GLU A 197 -4.24 -8.05 -1.01
CA GLU A 197 -3.64 -6.86 -0.43
C GLU A 197 -4.12 -6.64 1.00
N TYR A 198 -3.18 -6.33 1.87
CA TYR A 198 -3.45 -5.86 3.21
C TYR A 198 -3.14 -4.37 3.33
N SER A 199 -4.16 -3.57 3.62
CA SER A 199 -4.00 -2.17 4.03
C SER A 199 -4.09 -2.10 5.56
N SER A 200 -3.02 -1.62 6.20
CA SER A 200 -2.96 -1.48 7.66
C SER A 200 -3.97 -0.45 8.16
N PRO A 201 -4.41 -0.54 9.43
CA PRO A 201 -5.10 0.59 10.05
C PRO A 201 -4.21 1.82 10.09
N GLU A 202 -4.81 2.99 10.26
CA GLU A 202 -4.08 4.24 10.47
C GLU A 202 -3.29 4.20 11.78
N CYS A 203 -2.00 4.48 11.70
CA CYS A 203 -1.06 4.56 12.81
C CYS A 203 -0.53 5.98 12.99
N LEU A 204 -0.04 6.33 14.18
CA LEU A 204 0.52 7.66 14.45
C LEU A 204 2.04 7.64 14.62
N THR A 205 2.66 6.50 14.84
CA THR A 205 4.10 6.40 15.03
C THR A 205 4.72 5.41 14.05
N PRO A 206 6.01 5.57 13.69
CA PRO A 206 6.72 4.60 12.85
C PRO A 206 6.74 3.19 13.43
N PHE A 207 6.86 3.06 14.75
CA PHE A 207 6.82 1.76 15.44
C PHE A 207 5.44 1.09 15.27
N ALA A 208 4.35 1.82 15.50
CA ALA A 208 3.01 1.29 15.27
C ALA A 208 2.80 0.87 13.82
N ALA A 209 3.19 1.71 12.85
CA ALA A 209 3.09 1.36 11.43
C ALA A 209 3.83 0.05 11.09
N MET A 210 5.03 -0.14 11.64
CA MET A 210 5.82 -1.37 11.51
C MET A 210 5.09 -2.60 12.12
N VAL A 211 4.53 -2.47 13.33
CA VAL A 211 3.82 -3.57 14.00
C VAL A 211 2.59 -4.03 13.20
N TRP A 212 1.76 -3.08 12.71
CA TRP A 212 0.57 -3.43 11.92
C TRP A 212 0.89 -3.89 10.49
N ASP A 213 2.01 -3.46 9.88
CA ASP A 213 2.51 -4.05 8.63
C ASP A 213 2.92 -5.52 8.84
N ARG A 214 3.62 -5.82 9.93
CA ARG A 214 3.96 -7.19 10.31
C ARG A 214 2.73 -8.04 10.61
N ALA A 215 1.67 -7.47 11.21
CA ALA A 215 0.39 -8.16 11.39
C ALA A 215 -0.23 -8.59 10.05
N GLY A 216 -0.04 -7.81 8.98
CA GLY A 216 -0.44 -8.17 7.62
C GLY A 216 0.22 -9.45 7.10
N GLU A 217 1.48 -9.70 7.45
CA GLU A 217 2.15 -10.96 7.12
C GLU A 217 1.48 -12.17 7.79
N LEU A 218 1.07 -12.02 9.06
CA LEU A 218 0.37 -13.09 9.79
C LEU A 218 -1.04 -13.32 9.21
N ILE A 219 -1.73 -12.28 8.78
CA ILE A 219 -3.03 -12.36 8.11
C ILE A 219 -2.91 -13.14 6.80
N ALA A 220 -1.93 -12.80 5.96
CA ALA A 220 -1.68 -13.51 4.71
C ALA A 220 -1.26 -14.97 4.94
N ALA A 221 -0.42 -15.22 5.96
CA ALA A 221 -0.02 -16.57 6.34
C ALA A 221 -1.21 -17.41 6.85
N GLN A 222 -2.12 -16.82 7.62
CA GLN A 222 -3.32 -17.51 8.10
C GLN A 222 -4.29 -17.82 6.96
N ALA A 223 -4.46 -16.90 5.99
CA ALA A 223 -5.27 -17.14 4.80
C ALA A 223 -4.73 -18.32 3.97
N THR A 224 -3.41 -18.36 3.75
CA THR A 224 -2.78 -19.48 3.01
C THR A 224 -2.80 -20.79 3.80
N ALA A 225 -2.68 -20.73 5.14
CA ALA A 225 -2.80 -21.91 5.99
C ALA A 225 -4.20 -22.52 5.92
N GLN A 226 -5.26 -21.71 5.89
CA GLN A 226 -6.63 -22.16 5.71
C GLN A 226 -6.82 -22.86 4.35
N LEU A 227 -6.29 -22.31 3.26
CA LEU A 227 -6.34 -22.95 1.95
C LEU A 227 -5.55 -24.26 1.89
N LYS A 228 -4.41 -24.34 2.59
CA LYS A 228 -3.65 -25.59 2.72
C LYS A 228 -4.45 -26.66 3.46
N ALA A 229 -5.19 -26.27 4.50
CA ALA A 229 -6.08 -27.19 5.22
C ALA A 229 -7.24 -27.68 4.33
N GLU A 230 -7.68 -26.90 3.34
CA GLU A 230 -8.65 -27.26 2.31
C GLU A 230 -8.05 -28.11 1.16
N GLY A 231 -6.75 -28.44 1.22
CA GLY A 231 -6.04 -29.25 0.24
C GLY A 231 -5.37 -28.46 -0.90
N LEU A 232 -5.43 -27.14 -0.91
CA LEU A 232 -4.82 -26.28 -1.92
C LEU A 232 -3.45 -25.77 -1.44
N GLN A 233 -2.35 -26.23 -2.07
CA GLN A 233 -1.01 -25.78 -1.73
C GLN A 233 -0.76 -24.38 -2.25
N VAL A 234 -0.86 -23.37 -1.37
CA VAL A 234 -0.73 -21.95 -1.70
C VAL A 234 0.42 -21.33 -0.94
N HIS A 235 1.17 -20.47 -1.60
CA HIS A 235 2.23 -19.64 -1.03
C HIS A 235 1.92 -18.16 -1.26
N ALA A 236 2.09 -17.33 -0.24
CA ALA A 236 2.06 -15.86 -0.34
C ALA A 236 3.47 -15.30 -0.17
N TYR A 237 3.80 -14.30 -0.98
CA TYR A 237 5.12 -13.68 -1.02
C TYR A 237 5.02 -12.19 -0.75
N LYS A 238 5.67 -11.71 0.31
CA LYS A 238 5.89 -10.30 0.57
C LYS A 238 7.17 -9.84 -0.13
N ASN A 239 7.03 -9.51 -1.39
CA ASN A 239 8.05 -8.96 -2.26
C ASN A 239 7.36 -8.09 -3.33
N ASN A 240 8.11 -7.49 -4.26
CA ASN A 240 7.51 -6.60 -5.25
C ASN A 240 7.60 -7.09 -6.69
N VAL A 241 8.32 -8.18 -6.96
CA VAL A 241 8.65 -8.58 -8.34
C VAL A 241 8.73 -10.09 -8.47
N ASP A 242 8.40 -10.59 -9.66
CA ASP A 242 8.59 -12.00 -10.03
C ASP A 242 9.91 -12.25 -10.80
N GLY A 243 10.65 -11.18 -11.13
CA GLY A 243 11.86 -11.26 -11.95
C GLY A 243 11.60 -11.52 -13.45
N LYS A 244 10.34 -11.54 -13.90
CA LYS A 244 9.91 -11.81 -15.28
C LYS A 244 9.15 -10.66 -15.91
N GLY A 245 9.02 -9.53 -15.20
CA GLY A 245 8.37 -8.31 -15.66
C GLY A 245 7.09 -7.96 -14.91
N ALA A 246 6.53 -8.87 -14.09
CA ALA A 246 5.43 -8.52 -13.22
C ALA A 246 5.93 -7.85 -11.93
N THR A 247 5.19 -6.84 -11.48
CA THR A 247 5.49 -6.11 -10.24
C THR A 247 4.21 -5.69 -9.55
N TRP A 248 4.24 -5.66 -8.21
CA TRP A 248 3.16 -5.28 -7.33
C TRP A 248 3.64 -4.42 -6.17
N GLY A 249 2.71 -3.74 -5.49
CA GLY A 249 3.01 -2.63 -4.61
C GLY A 249 3.35 -3.00 -3.17
N ALA A 250 4.11 -2.09 -2.55
CA ALA A 250 4.17 -1.89 -1.11
C ALA A 250 4.08 -0.38 -0.89
N HIS A 251 2.87 0.09 -0.58
CA HIS A 251 2.56 1.51 -0.62
C HIS A 251 2.65 2.13 0.78
N GLU A 252 2.91 3.43 0.79
CA GLU A 252 2.98 4.22 2.01
C GLU A 252 2.06 5.43 1.87
N ASN A 253 1.28 5.70 2.89
CA ASN A 253 0.33 6.81 2.92
C ASN A 253 0.68 7.75 4.06
N TYR A 254 0.82 9.04 3.76
CA TYR A 254 1.16 10.08 4.72
C TYR A 254 0.15 11.22 4.63
N LEU A 255 -0.46 11.57 5.75
CA LEU A 255 -1.35 12.72 5.81
C LEU A 255 -0.53 13.98 6.06
N VAL A 256 -0.66 14.97 5.15
CA VAL A 256 0.07 16.25 5.22
C VAL A 256 -0.87 17.44 5.08
N SER A 257 -0.49 18.59 5.62
CA SER A 257 -1.25 19.83 5.49
C SER A 257 -1.30 20.31 4.04
N ARG A 258 -2.46 20.79 3.58
CA ARG A 258 -2.59 21.46 2.27
C ARG A 258 -1.89 22.82 2.22
N ALA A 259 -1.51 23.40 3.36
CA ALA A 259 -0.74 24.63 3.40
C ALA A 259 0.68 24.49 2.83
N LEU A 260 1.23 23.26 2.77
CA LEU A 260 2.53 23.02 2.14
C LEU A 260 2.44 23.18 0.62
N PRO A 261 3.37 23.94 -0.02
CA PRO A 261 3.47 24.01 -1.47
C PRO A 261 3.73 22.63 -2.07
N LEU A 262 2.93 22.24 -3.08
CA LEU A 262 3.00 20.90 -3.66
C LEU A 262 4.34 20.62 -4.33
N ASP A 263 4.91 21.59 -5.05
CA ASP A 263 6.18 21.43 -5.76
C ASP A 263 7.35 21.21 -4.80
N LEU A 264 7.37 21.95 -3.68
CA LEU A 264 8.39 21.77 -2.65
C LEU A 264 8.25 20.41 -1.96
N LEU A 265 7.02 19.99 -1.67
CA LEU A 265 6.71 18.69 -1.13
C LEU A 265 7.15 17.56 -2.07
N ASN A 266 6.86 17.66 -3.37
CA ASN A 266 7.26 16.69 -4.37
C ASN A 266 8.79 16.60 -4.50
N SER A 267 9.48 17.74 -4.50
CA SER A 267 10.96 17.80 -4.59
C SER A 267 11.62 17.16 -3.37
N LEU A 268 11.12 17.43 -2.16
CA LEU A 268 11.60 16.78 -0.94
C LEU A 268 11.35 15.27 -0.99
N LEU A 269 10.13 14.87 -1.30
CA LEU A 269 9.78 13.45 -1.30
C LEU A 269 10.55 12.67 -2.37
N ALA A 270 10.75 13.24 -3.57
CA ALA A 270 11.61 12.64 -4.57
C ALA A 270 13.03 12.42 -4.03
N THR A 271 13.61 13.43 -3.34
CA THR A 271 14.93 13.34 -2.72
C THR A 271 14.98 12.23 -1.66
N VAL A 272 14.03 12.21 -0.75
CA VAL A 272 13.94 11.21 0.32
C VAL A 272 13.77 9.81 -0.25
N LEU A 273 12.83 9.61 -1.16
CA LEU A 273 12.50 8.29 -1.71
C LEU A 273 13.66 7.70 -2.54
N VAL A 274 14.35 8.53 -3.31
CA VAL A 274 15.53 8.11 -4.08
C VAL A 274 16.68 7.74 -3.17
N THR A 275 16.98 8.56 -2.16
CA THR A 275 18.20 8.37 -1.35
C THR A 275 18.03 7.39 -0.20
N ARG A 276 16.82 7.24 0.37
CA ARG A 276 16.57 6.29 1.46
C ARG A 276 16.61 4.82 1.03
N GLN A 277 16.62 4.51 -0.30
CA GLN A 277 16.77 3.14 -0.80
C GLN A 277 17.95 2.40 -0.16
N ILE A 278 19.07 3.10 0.08
CA ILE A 278 20.26 2.49 0.71
C ILE A 278 19.99 1.97 2.13
N VAL A 279 18.97 2.53 2.81
CA VAL A 279 18.56 2.19 4.18
C VAL A 279 17.44 1.14 4.18
N VAL A 280 16.45 1.31 3.27
CA VAL A 280 15.19 0.56 3.32
C VAL A 280 14.96 -0.38 2.14
N GLY A 281 15.91 -0.52 1.22
CA GLY A 281 15.80 -1.44 0.09
C GLY A 281 15.71 -2.90 0.55
N ALA A 282 14.93 -3.73 -0.16
CA ALA A 282 14.76 -5.15 0.15
C ALA A 282 15.70 -6.08 -0.64
N GLY A 283 16.45 -5.52 -1.59
CA GLY A 283 17.38 -6.26 -2.44
C GLY A 283 16.69 -7.09 -3.54
N ARG A 284 17.34 -7.17 -4.69
CA ARG A 284 16.86 -7.93 -5.84
C ARG A 284 18.01 -8.58 -6.62
N VAL A 285 17.80 -9.80 -7.06
CA VAL A 285 18.66 -10.48 -8.05
C VAL A 285 18.16 -10.14 -9.45
N GLY A 286 19.06 -9.67 -10.33
CA GLY A 286 18.75 -9.19 -11.68
C GLY A 286 18.59 -7.67 -11.76
N LEU A 287 18.94 -7.10 -12.91
CA LEU A 287 18.83 -5.69 -13.25
C LEU A 287 17.91 -5.55 -14.47
N GLY A 288 17.15 -4.45 -14.53
CA GLY A 288 16.10 -4.25 -15.51
C GLY A 288 14.77 -4.91 -15.08
N GLU A 289 13.67 -4.52 -15.68
CA GLU A 289 12.33 -5.00 -15.26
C GLU A 289 12.17 -6.53 -15.36
N ARG A 290 12.76 -7.14 -16.39
CA ARG A 290 12.72 -8.60 -16.64
C ARG A 290 14.00 -9.32 -16.27
N SER A 291 14.86 -8.69 -15.46
CA SER A 291 16.20 -9.21 -15.13
C SER A 291 17.05 -9.45 -16.37
N GLU A 292 17.00 -8.52 -17.34
CA GLU A 292 17.72 -8.59 -18.64
C GLU A 292 19.24 -8.63 -18.46
N GLN A 293 19.73 -8.05 -17.37
CA GLN A 293 21.13 -8.08 -17.00
C GLN A 293 21.33 -8.83 -15.69
N SER A 294 22.39 -9.63 -15.62
CA SER A 294 22.77 -10.32 -14.41
C SER A 294 23.38 -9.34 -13.39
N GLY A 295 23.05 -9.50 -12.11
CA GLY A 295 23.56 -8.64 -11.06
C GLY A 295 22.72 -8.68 -9.78
N PHE A 296 22.98 -7.73 -8.90
CA PHE A 296 22.19 -7.47 -7.70
C PHE A 296 21.96 -5.97 -7.56
N GLN A 297 20.81 -5.58 -7.05
CA GLN A 297 20.47 -4.19 -6.79
C GLN A 297 19.78 -4.01 -5.44
N ILE A 298 19.81 -2.78 -4.94
CA ILE A 298 19.34 -2.42 -3.59
C ILE A 298 17.82 -2.48 -3.48
N SER A 299 17.09 -1.90 -4.46
CA SER A 299 15.63 -1.84 -4.45
C SER A 299 15.01 -2.85 -5.42
N GLN A 300 13.87 -3.41 -5.06
CA GLN A 300 13.06 -4.23 -5.95
C GLN A 300 12.26 -3.39 -6.94
N ARG A 301 11.88 -2.17 -6.56
CA ARG A 301 10.96 -1.31 -7.33
C ARG A 301 11.64 -0.32 -8.24
N ALA A 302 12.92 0.00 -8.03
CA ALA A 302 13.58 1.10 -8.74
C ALA A 302 13.45 1.01 -10.26
N ASP A 303 13.72 -0.15 -10.86
CA ASP A 303 13.66 -0.33 -12.33
C ASP A 303 12.25 -0.16 -12.92
N TYR A 304 11.21 -0.23 -12.09
CA TYR A 304 9.81 -0.07 -12.51
C TYR A 304 9.28 1.36 -12.33
N ILE A 305 10.12 2.28 -11.92
CA ILE A 305 9.78 3.71 -11.79
C ILE A 305 10.17 4.43 -13.08
N HIS A 306 9.19 5.10 -13.70
CA HIS A 306 9.35 5.75 -15.01
C HIS A 306 9.17 7.27 -14.97
N THR A 307 8.46 7.79 -13.95
CA THR A 307 8.19 9.23 -13.81
C THR A 307 8.35 9.67 -12.35
N SER A 308 8.56 10.95 -12.13
CA SER A 308 8.65 11.49 -10.76
C SER A 308 7.28 11.58 -10.09
N VAL A 309 6.26 12.01 -10.82
CA VAL A 309 4.87 12.15 -10.34
C VAL A 309 3.88 11.70 -11.40
N GLY A 310 2.75 11.13 -11.00
CA GLY A 310 1.69 10.68 -11.93
C GLY A 310 0.52 10.07 -11.21
N LEU A 311 -0.56 9.75 -11.95
CA LEU A 311 -1.74 9.03 -11.44
C LEU A 311 -1.68 7.52 -11.72
N GLN A 312 -0.85 7.10 -12.66
CA GLN A 312 -0.75 5.72 -13.09
C GLN A 312 -0.17 4.83 -12.00
N THR A 313 -0.70 3.62 -11.87
CA THR A 313 -0.19 2.60 -10.94
C THR A 313 0.37 1.38 -11.67
N THR A 314 -0.10 1.13 -12.89
CA THR A 314 0.24 -0.05 -13.69
C THR A 314 1.30 0.22 -14.75
N TYR A 315 1.19 1.36 -15.46
CA TYR A 315 2.15 1.82 -16.49
C TYR A 315 2.79 3.12 -16.05
N ALA A 316 3.95 3.49 -16.62
CA ALA A 316 4.62 4.77 -16.33
C ALA A 316 4.60 5.13 -14.84
N ARG A 317 4.88 4.16 -13.99
CA ARG A 317 4.75 4.26 -12.52
C ARG A 317 5.58 5.42 -11.98
N PRO A 318 4.98 6.31 -11.19
CA PRO A 318 5.69 7.43 -10.58
C PRO A 318 6.37 7.03 -9.26
N LEU A 319 7.33 7.86 -8.83
CA LEU A 319 7.81 7.84 -7.44
C LEU A 319 6.68 8.19 -6.47
N LEU A 320 5.86 9.18 -6.84
CA LEU A 320 4.73 9.69 -6.07
C LEU A 320 3.45 9.62 -6.89
N ASN A 321 2.44 8.94 -6.37
CA ASN A 321 1.11 8.95 -6.96
C ASN A 321 0.35 10.22 -6.55
N MET A 322 -0.26 10.90 -7.54
CA MET A 322 -0.94 12.17 -7.36
C MET A 322 -2.45 12.04 -7.06
N ARG A 323 -2.95 10.87 -6.68
CA ARG A 323 -4.36 10.67 -6.31
C ARG A 323 -4.71 11.51 -5.08
N ASP A 324 -5.78 12.31 -5.17
CA ASP A 324 -6.23 13.18 -4.09
C ASP A 324 -7.41 12.58 -3.30
N GLU A 325 -7.11 11.60 -2.49
CA GLU A 325 -8.06 10.95 -1.58
C GLU A 325 -7.55 11.03 -0.15
N PRO A 326 -7.73 12.16 0.56
CA PRO A 326 -7.16 12.33 1.90
C PRO A 326 -7.83 11.45 2.96
N HIS A 327 -9.01 10.90 2.69
CA HIS A 327 -9.86 10.19 3.66
C HIS A 327 -10.03 11.00 4.97
N ALA A 328 -10.05 12.33 4.86
CA ALA A 328 -10.16 13.31 5.93
C ALA A 328 -10.82 14.59 5.37
N ASP A 329 -10.81 15.73 6.12
CA ASP A 329 -11.23 17.02 5.55
C ASP A 329 -10.28 17.44 4.43
N GLY A 330 -10.71 17.28 3.18
CA GLY A 330 -9.92 17.57 1.98
C GLY A 330 -9.55 19.04 1.79
N ARG A 331 -10.14 19.97 2.57
CA ARG A 331 -9.76 21.40 2.57
C ARG A 331 -8.49 21.65 3.38
N SER A 332 -8.25 20.83 4.40
CA SER A 332 -7.14 20.97 5.35
C SER A 332 -6.00 20.00 5.06
N TRP A 333 -6.31 18.83 4.51
CA TRP A 333 -5.39 17.71 4.40
C TRP A 333 -5.28 17.18 2.98
N ARG A 334 -4.10 16.65 2.64
CA ARG A 334 -3.88 15.78 1.48
C ARG A 334 -3.20 14.49 1.93
N ARG A 335 -3.47 13.40 1.22
CA ARG A 335 -2.78 12.13 1.38
C ARG A 335 -1.66 12.04 0.36
N ILE A 336 -0.44 11.88 0.81
CA ILE A 336 0.67 11.52 -0.05
C ILE A 336 0.67 10.01 -0.19
N HIS A 337 0.60 9.53 -1.42
CA HIS A 337 0.58 8.11 -1.77
C HIS A 337 1.88 7.74 -2.47
N VAL A 338 2.77 7.05 -1.75
CA VAL A 338 4.06 6.56 -2.25
C VAL A 338 3.87 5.14 -2.76
N ILE A 339 4.15 4.90 -4.04
CA ILE A 339 4.00 3.58 -4.66
C ILE A 339 5.33 2.94 -5.04
N SER A 340 6.44 3.61 -4.74
CA SER A 340 7.82 3.20 -5.07
C SER A 340 8.52 2.43 -3.96
N GLY A 341 7.85 2.13 -2.85
CA GLY A 341 8.44 1.45 -1.70
C GLY A 341 8.69 -0.03 -1.94
N ASP A 342 9.75 -0.58 -1.30
CA ASP A 342 10.01 -2.01 -1.27
C ASP A 342 9.20 -2.71 -0.16
N ALA A 343 8.78 -3.94 -0.40
CA ALA A 343 8.14 -4.82 0.57
C ALA A 343 9.20 -5.45 1.49
N ASN A 344 9.29 -4.98 2.72
CA ASN A 344 10.32 -5.40 3.68
C ASN A 344 9.83 -6.51 4.61
N ARG A 345 10.75 -7.42 4.96
CA ARG A 345 10.56 -8.50 5.94
C ARG A 345 11.24 -8.22 7.29
N PHE A 346 12.12 -7.19 7.35
CA PHE A 346 12.82 -6.77 8.56
C PHE A 346 12.12 -5.58 9.21
N ASP A 347 12.14 -5.52 10.54
CA ASP A 347 11.46 -4.47 11.32
C ASP A 347 12.10 -3.10 11.11
N VAL A 348 13.44 -3.04 11.10
CA VAL A 348 14.18 -1.77 11.01
C VAL A 348 13.89 -1.02 9.70
N PRO A 349 13.97 -1.63 8.49
CA PRO A 349 13.61 -0.92 7.25
C PRO A 349 12.14 -0.48 7.21
N ILE A 350 11.21 -1.25 7.78
CA ILE A 350 9.79 -0.85 7.83
C ILE A 350 9.63 0.38 8.73
N LEU A 351 10.26 0.38 9.91
CA LEU A 351 10.25 1.53 10.82
C LEU A 351 10.92 2.75 10.21
N LEU A 352 12.11 2.57 9.60
CA LEU A 352 12.90 3.67 9.05
C LEU A 352 12.27 4.27 7.80
N LYS A 353 11.60 3.49 6.92
CA LYS A 353 10.90 4.07 5.75
C LYS A 353 9.85 5.09 6.18
N VAL A 354 9.09 4.79 7.23
CA VAL A 354 8.08 5.68 7.79
C VAL A 354 8.73 6.81 8.58
N GLY A 355 9.68 6.48 9.44
CA GLY A 355 10.33 7.42 10.34
C GLY A 355 11.11 8.51 9.62
N ILE A 356 11.95 8.14 8.65
CA ILE A 356 12.72 9.09 7.82
C ILE A 356 11.78 10.05 7.08
N THR A 357 10.72 9.51 6.48
CA THR A 357 9.76 10.34 5.74
C THR A 357 9.00 11.28 6.67
N ASN A 358 8.55 10.81 7.84
CA ASN A 358 7.86 11.67 8.81
C ASN A 358 8.76 12.80 9.33
N LEU A 359 10.02 12.50 9.64
CA LEU A 359 10.99 13.50 10.10
C LEU A 359 11.33 14.50 9.00
N ALA A 360 11.48 14.05 7.74
CA ALA A 360 11.71 14.95 6.61
C ALA A 360 10.50 15.87 6.37
N LEU A 361 9.27 15.33 6.45
CA LEU A 361 8.04 16.12 6.35
C LEU A 361 7.91 17.12 7.50
N TRP A 362 8.24 16.73 8.74
CA TRP A 362 8.27 17.62 9.87
C TRP A 362 9.31 18.76 9.71
N LEU A 363 10.49 18.44 9.19
CA LEU A 363 11.52 19.44 8.90
C LEU A 363 11.07 20.41 7.80
N LEU A 364 10.38 19.92 6.76
CA LEU A 364 9.76 20.76 5.73
C LEU A 364 8.71 21.73 6.31
N GLU A 365 7.91 21.26 7.27
CA GLU A 365 6.88 22.05 7.94
C GLU A 365 7.45 23.11 8.88
N THR A 366 8.67 22.92 9.37
CA THR A 366 9.26 23.77 10.43
C THR A 366 10.46 24.59 9.98
N GLN A 367 11.34 24.01 9.16
CA GLN A 367 12.60 24.64 8.72
C GLN A 367 12.92 24.26 7.25
N PRO A 368 12.08 24.63 6.26
CA PRO A 368 12.24 24.21 4.86
C PRO A 368 13.60 24.59 4.26
N GLN A 369 14.21 25.70 4.70
CA GLN A 369 15.51 26.18 4.20
C GLN A 369 16.66 25.19 4.46
N ALA A 370 16.57 24.38 5.52
CA ALA A 370 17.57 23.35 5.82
C ALA A 370 17.61 22.22 4.76
N LEU A 371 16.53 22.06 4.00
CA LEU A 371 16.37 21.02 2.99
C LEU A 371 16.81 21.46 1.59
N GLU A 372 16.73 22.75 1.28
CA GLU A 372 16.97 23.27 -0.08
C GLU A 372 18.28 22.77 -0.72
N PRO A 373 19.44 22.76 -0.02
CA PRO A 373 20.69 22.29 -0.61
C PRO A 373 20.69 20.79 -0.95
N LEU A 374 19.80 20.02 -0.33
CA LEU A 374 19.74 18.56 -0.46
C LEU A 374 18.80 18.10 -1.56
N LEU A 375 17.91 18.98 -2.06
CA LEU A 375 16.89 18.62 -3.03
C LEU A 375 17.54 18.18 -4.35
N LEU A 376 17.20 16.99 -4.80
CA LEU A 376 17.67 16.46 -6.10
C LEU A 376 17.15 17.33 -7.26
N VAL A 377 18.00 17.54 -8.23
CA VAL A 377 17.71 18.30 -9.44
C VAL A 377 17.99 17.46 -10.70
N GLY A 378 17.33 17.82 -11.80
CA GLY A 378 17.44 17.10 -13.07
C GLY A 378 16.59 15.83 -13.11
N ASP A 379 17.07 14.76 -13.73
CA ASP A 379 16.34 13.51 -13.88
C ASP A 379 16.41 12.66 -12.60
N VAL A 380 15.40 12.80 -11.73
CA VAL A 380 15.32 12.07 -10.45
C VAL A 380 15.03 10.59 -10.64
N VAL A 381 14.43 10.18 -11.77
CA VAL A 381 14.18 8.78 -12.10
C VAL A 381 15.48 8.08 -12.46
N ALA A 382 16.29 8.69 -13.32
CA ALA A 382 17.63 8.17 -13.62
C ALA A 382 18.49 8.06 -12.35
N GLN A 383 18.41 9.05 -11.45
CA GLN A 383 19.10 9.01 -10.15
C GLN A 383 18.57 7.90 -9.24
N CYS A 384 17.25 7.61 -9.27
CA CYS A 384 16.64 6.49 -8.56
C CYS A 384 17.26 5.15 -8.99
N HIS A 385 17.36 4.92 -10.30
CA HIS A 385 17.98 3.71 -10.85
C HIS A 385 19.47 3.63 -10.51
N GLN A 386 20.20 4.75 -10.56
CA GLN A 386 21.62 4.79 -10.21
C GLN A 386 21.87 4.39 -8.77
N VAL A 387 21.09 4.92 -7.82
CA VAL A 387 21.19 4.57 -6.39
C VAL A 387 20.94 3.08 -6.18
N SER A 388 19.88 2.54 -6.81
CA SER A 388 19.55 1.11 -6.65
C SER A 388 20.66 0.18 -7.13
N ARG A 389 21.38 0.56 -8.16
CA ARG A 389 22.44 -0.27 -8.79
C ARG A 389 23.82 -0.05 -8.19
N ASP A 390 24.01 0.96 -7.36
CA ASP A 390 25.30 1.28 -6.74
C ASP A 390 25.47 0.64 -5.36
N LEU A 391 25.97 -0.59 -5.33
CA LEU A 391 26.31 -1.29 -4.09
C LEU A 391 27.51 -0.68 -3.35
N SER A 392 28.29 0.21 -4.01
CA SER A 392 29.41 0.92 -3.39
C SER A 392 28.97 2.13 -2.57
N LEU A 393 27.75 2.63 -2.79
CA LEU A 393 27.13 3.82 -2.17
C LEU A 393 27.91 5.12 -2.44
N LYS A 394 28.71 5.17 -3.54
CA LYS A 394 29.61 6.28 -3.87
C LYS A 394 29.12 7.14 -5.04
N THR A 395 28.17 6.64 -5.82
CA THR A 395 27.62 7.37 -6.98
C THR A 395 27.11 8.74 -6.55
N LYS A 396 27.51 9.77 -7.29
CA LYS A 396 27.13 11.16 -7.02
C LYS A 396 25.81 11.48 -7.71
N LEU A 397 24.92 12.05 -6.95
CA LEU A 397 23.62 12.57 -7.35
C LEU A 397 23.68 14.08 -7.42
N ARG A 398 22.95 14.67 -8.36
CA ARG A 398 22.88 16.12 -8.51
C ARG A 398 21.83 16.68 -7.55
N ALA A 399 22.26 17.51 -6.61
CA ALA A 399 21.40 18.26 -5.72
C ALA A 399 21.61 19.78 -5.89
N ALA A 400 20.68 20.58 -5.40
CA ALA A 400 20.73 22.04 -5.51
C ALA A 400 22.01 22.65 -4.90
N GLY A 401 22.52 22.06 -3.82
CA GLY A 401 23.76 22.50 -3.14
C GLY A 401 25.04 21.83 -3.64
N GLY A 402 25.00 21.01 -4.70
CA GLY A 402 26.16 20.30 -5.25
C GLY A 402 25.95 18.81 -5.42
N ASP A 403 27.00 18.07 -5.73
CA ASP A 403 26.94 16.64 -6.00
C ASP A 403 27.25 15.83 -4.72
N PHE A 404 26.28 15.03 -4.26
CA PHE A 404 26.40 14.21 -3.05
C PHE A 404 26.06 12.75 -3.37
N SER A 405 26.64 11.80 -2.63
CA SER A 405 26.12 10.43 -2.68
C SER A 405 24.80 10.31 -1.88
N ALA A 406 24.01 9.25 -2.15
CA ALA A 406 22.80 8.98 -1.37
C ALA A 406 23.10 8.91 0.13
N LEU A 407 24.23 8.30 0.51
CA LEU A 407 24.69 8.22 1.90
C LEU A 407 24.96 9.62 2.50
N GLN A 408 25.61 10.51 1.73
CA GLN A 408 25.88 11.88 2.17
C GLN A 408 24.58 12.69 2.32
N ILE A 409 23.60 12.53 1.41
CA ILE A 409 22.31 13.22 1.52
C ILE A 409 21.55 12.72 2.75
N GLN A 410 21.50 11.40 2.99
CA GLN A 410 20.85 10.83 4.16
C GLN A 410 21.51 11.30 5.47
N GLN A 411 22.84 11.37 5.53
CA GLN A 411 23.54 11.90 6.72
C GLN A 411 23.23 13.37 6.96
N LYS A 412 23.31 14.21 5.91
CA LYS A 412 22.98 15.64 6.01
C LYS A 412 21.53 15.89 6.43
N LEU A 413 20.59 15.07 5.92
CA LEU A 413 19.20 15.14 6.31
C LEU A 413 19.02 14.78 7.79
N LEU A 414 19.66 13.71 8.25
CA LEU A 414 19.66 13.33 9.67
C LEU A 414 20.27 14.42 10.57
N ASP A 415 21.39 15.03 10.15
CA ASP A 415 22.04 16.11 10.90
C ASP A 415 21.13 17.34 11.03
N ALA A 416 20.42 17.69 9.93
CA ALA A 416 19.45 18.79 9.94
C ALA A 416 18.26 18.48 10.87
N VAL A 417 17.75 17.26 10.85
CA VAL A 417 16.68 16.80 11.78
C VAL A 417 17.15 16.89 13.24
N LYS A 418 18.36 16.41 13.54
CA LYS A 418 18.94 16.47 14.90
C LYS A 418 19.07 17.92 15.37
N ALA A 419 19.62 18.80 14.52
CA ALA A 419 19.79 20.21 14.85
C ALA A 419 18.45 20.88 15.16
N ALA A 420 17.43 20.65 14.31
CA ALA A 420 16.08 21.18 14.52
C ALA A 420 15.41 20.64 15.79
N CYS A 421 15.62 19.36 16.13
CA CYS A 421 15.11 18.77 17.38
C CYS A 421 15.79 19.42 18.60
N VAL A 422 17.11 19.56 18.58
CA VAL A 422 17.85 20.20 19.69
C VAL A 422 17.41 21.66 19.87
N GLU A 423 17.32 22.42 18.77
CA GLU A 423 16.86 23.81 18.81
C GLU A 423 15.45 23.95 19.39
N ARG A 424 14.52 23.09 18.95
CA ARG A 424 13.10 23.20 19.30
C ARG A 424 12.73 22.58 20.64
N PHE A 425 13.37 21.47 21.01
CA PHE A 425 13.00 20.63 22.16
C PHE A 425 14.10 20.48 23.21
N GLY A 426 15.30 21.00 22.94
CA GLY A 426 16.43 21.01 23.88
C GLY A 426 17.24 19.72 23.91
N GLY A 427 16.92 18.71 23.08
CA GLY A 427 17.68 17.46 23.02
C GLY A 427 17.05 16.39 22.15
N LEU A 428 17.62 15.18 22.21
CA LEU A 428 17.25 14.03 21.37
C LEU A 428 16.71 12.84 22.16
N GLU A 429 16.56 12.98 23.47
CA GLU A 429 16.06 11.87 24.31
C GLU A 429 14.55 11.63 24.08
N ALA A 430 14.11 10.38 24.26
CA ALA A 430 12.70 10.02 24.09
C ALA A 430 11.74 10.82 24.99
N SER A 431 12.20 11.30 26.14
CA SER A 431 11.47 12.22 27.01
C SER A 431 11.20 13.60 26.38
N GLN A 432 12.00 13.98 25.39
CA GLN A 432 11.97 15.28 24.70
C GLN A 432 11.27 15.20 23.33
N ILE A 433 11.51 14.11 22.57
CA ILE A 433 11.06 13.98 21.17
C ILE A 433 10.28 12.67 20.86
N GLY A 434 9.85 11.94 21.88
CA GLY A 434 8.99 10.77 21.71
C GLY A 434 9.60 9.66 20.82
N SER A 435 8.82 9.13 19.89
CA SER A 435 9.24 8.04 19.00
C SER A 435 10.33 8.46 18.00
N ALA A 436 10.54 9.75 17.77
CA ALA A 436 11.60 10.27 16.92
C ALA A 436 13.00 9.89 17.42
N ALA A 437 13.19 9.74 18.74
CA ALA A 437 14.47 9.32 19.32
C ALA A 437 14.93 7.96 18.78
N GLN A 438 14.05 6.96 18.77
CA GLN A 438 14.33 5.63 18.22
C GLN A 438 14.66 5.67 16.72
N VAL A 439 13.91 6.48 15.97
CA VAL A 439 14.16 6.64 14.53
C VAL A 439 15.54 7.23 14.28
N ILE A 440 15.90 8.31 14.98
CA ILE A 440 17.21 9.00 14.85
C ILE A 440 18.36 8.06 15.21
N GLU A 441 18.24 7.31 16.31
CA GLU A 441 19.24 6.35 16.77
C GLU A 441 19.48 5.24 15.74
N LEU A 442 18.41 4.56 15.29
CA LEU A 442 18.50 3.49 14.30
C LEU A 442 18.99 3.99 12.94
N TRP A 443 18.54 5.18 12.52
CA TRP A 443 18.98 5.79 11.26
C TRP A 443 20.48 6.08 11.30
N GLN A 444 21.00 6.69 12.39
CA GLN A 444 22.44 6.92 12.55
C GLN A 444 23.22 5.60 12.55
N LYS A 445 22.78 4.60 13.34
CA LYS A 445 23.42 3.27 13.37
C LYS A 445 23.56 2.67 11.96
N VAL A 446 22.48 2.73 11.17
CA VAL A 446 22.49 2.19 9.80
C VAL A 446 23.45 2.97 8.91
N LEU A 447 23.43 4.31 8.96
CA LEU A 447 24.32 5.13 8.13
C LEU A 447 25.81 4.91 8.49
N ASP A 448 26.14 4.80 9.77
CA ASP A 448 27.52 4.52 10.23
C ASP A 448 28.03 3.18 9.71
N GLY A 449 27.20 2.14 9.75
CA GLY A 449 27.54 0.84 9.20
C GLY A 449 27.68 0.84 7.69
N LEU A 450 26.76 1.50 6.97
CA LEU A 450 26.85 1.64 5.51
C LEU A 450 28.06 2.46 5.06
N ALA A 451 28.53 3.39 5.89
CA ALA A 451 29.70 4.22 5.61
C ALA A 451 31.03 3.48 5.86
N SER A 452 31.06 2.58 6.83
CA SER A 452 32.29 1.88 7.26
C SER A 452 32.38 0.46 6.71
N ASP A 453 31.52 -0.44 7.17
CA ASP A 453 31.43 -1.84 6.74
C ASP A 453 29.96 -2.28 6.73
N ILE A 454 29.42 -2.47 5.53
CA ILE A 454 28.02 -2.86 5.33
C ILE A 454 27.67 -4.18 6.04
N SER A 455 28.66 -5.04 6.32
CA SER A 455 28.41 -6.31 7.00
C SER A 455 27.91 -6.14 8.42
N THR A 456 28.23 -5.02 9.06
CA THR A 456 27.86 -4.71 10.45
C THR A 456 26.38 -4.37 10.63
N VAL A 457 25.67 -4.08 9.55
CA VAL A 457 24.24 -3.73 9.54
C VAL A 457 23.38 -4.77 8.81
N ALA A 458 23.91 -5.97 8.58
CA ALA A 458 23.16 -7.05 7.92
C ALA A 458 21.96 -7.55 8.74
N ASP A 459 21.90 -7.27 10.04
CA ASP A 459 20.76 -7.56 10.91
C ASP A 459 19.64 -6.50 10.82
N CYS A 460 19.95 -5.33 10.29
CA CYS A 460 19.06 -4.18 10.20
C CYS A 460 18.73 -3.76 8.76
N VAL A 461 19.63 -3.99 7.79
CA VAL A 461 19.48 -3.56 6.39
C VAL A 461 19.22 -4.77 5.51
N GLU A 462 17.99 -4.89 5.04
CA GLU A 462 17.51 -6.13 4.44
C GLU A 462 18.24 -6.51 3.14
N TRP A 463 18.53 -5.53 2.25
CA TRP A 463 19.28 -5.80 1.03
C TRP A 463 20.71 -6.29 1.32
N VAL A 464 21.33 -5.83 2.42
CA VAL A 464 22.67 -6.28 2.82
C VAL A 464 22.64 -7.75 3.25
N ALA A 465 21.67 -8.14 4.09
CA ALA A 465 21.49 -9.53 4.50
C ALA A 465 21.26 -10.45 3.29
N LYS A 466 20.39 -10.06 2.37
CA LYS A 466 20.10 -10.81 1.15
C LYS A 466 21.31 -10.90 0.24
N TYR A 467 22.03 -9.78 0.04
CA TYR A 467 23.26 -9.74 -0.74
C TYR A 467 24.33 -10.69 -0.19
N GLN A 468 24.57 -10.68 1.13
CA GLN A 468 25.53 -11.60 1.77
C GLN A 468 25.15 -13.07 1.57
N LEU A 469 23.85 -13.38 1.67
CA LEU A 469 23.36 -14.75 1.46
C LEU A 469 23.57 -15.20 0.01
N CYS A 470 23.25 -14.33 -0.96
CA CYS A 470 23.48 -14.54 -2.38
C CYS A 470 24.96 -14.71 -2.69
N GLN A 471 25.83 -13.84 -2.16
CA GLN A 471 27.27 -13.92 -2.35
C GLN A 471 27.85 -15.23 -1.75
N GLY A 472 27.39 -15.62 -0.57
CA GLY A 472 27.77 -16.89 0.03
C GLY A 472 27.37 -18.11 -0.82
N LEU A 473 26.18 -18.06 -1.45
CA LEU A 473 25.71 -19.11 -2.37
C LEU A 473 26.55 -19.13 -3.66
N ARG A 474 26.81 -17.94 -4.23
CA ARG A 474 27.68 -17.81 -5.42
C ARG A 474 29.07 -18.39 -5.20
N TRP A 475 29.72 -17.99 -4.10
CA TRP A 475 31.07 -18.43 -3.79
C TRP A 475 31.17 -19.94 -3.56
N ARG A 476 30.27 -20.52 -2.75
CA ARG A 476 30.24 -21.98 -2.49
C ARG A 476 29.88 -22.79 -3.74
N GLY A 477 28.93 -22.28 -4.52
CA GLY A 477 28.44 -22.96 -5.72
C GLY A 477 29.27 -22.71 -6.98
N ARG A 478 30.21 -21.75 -6.95
CA ARG A 478 30.96 -21.26 -8.10
C ARG A 478 30.01 -20.87 -9.25
N ILE A 479 28.93 -20.13 -8.92
CA ILE A 479 27.88 -19.73 -9.85
C ILE A 479 27.86 -18.22 -10.02
N ASP A 480 27.37 -17.75 -11.18
CA ASP A 480 27.21 -16.32 -11.49
C ASP A 480 25.82 -15.80 -11.13
N TRP A 481 25.62 -14.47 -11.26
CA TRP A 481 24.38 -13.80 -10.87
C TRP A 481 23.13 -14.23 -11.66
N ASP A 482 23.30 -14.78 -12.85
CA ASP A 482 22.24 -15.32 -13.72
C ASP A 482 21.78 -16.73 -13.34
N HIS A 483 22.43 -17.36 -12.36
CA HIS A 483 22.13 -18.74 -12.00
C HIS A 483 20.74 -18.86 -11.33
N PRO A 484 19.88 -19.83 -11.75
CA PRO A 484 18.50 -19.98 -11.27
C PRO A 484 18.35 -20.12 -9.75
N ARG A 485 19.37 -20.63 -9.04
CA ARG A 485 19.37 -20.73 -7.59
C ARG A 485 19.32 -19.38 -6.87
N LEU A 486 19.91 -18.34 -7.47
CA LEU A 486 19.87 -16.99 -6.91
C LEU A 486 18.50 -16.36 -7.12
N ALA A 487 17.90 -16.51 -8.31
CA ALA A 487 16.53 -16.08 -8.57
C ALA A 487 15.53 -16.79 -7.64
N ALA A 488 15.71 -18.12 -7.43
CA ALA A 488 14.88 -18.87 -6.48
C ALA A 488 15.04 -18.38 -5.04
N LEU A 489 16.27 -18.06 -4.60
CA LEU A 489 16.52 -17.49 -3.27
C LEU A 489 15.82 -16.13 -3.13
N ASP A 490 15.90 -15.28 -4.16
CA ASP A 490 15.26 -13.96 -4.16
C ASP A 490 13.74 -14.06 -3.97
N ILE A 491 13.06 -14.92 -4.72
CA ILE A 491 11.62 -15.17 -4.55
C ILE A 491 11.31 -15.77 -3.17
N GLN A 492 12.05 -16.79 -2.74
CA GLN A 492 11.84 -17.46 -1.45
C GLN A 492 12.12 -16.56 -0.24
N TRP A 493 12.87 -15.47 -0.41
CA TRP A 493 13.03 -14.46 0.62
C TRP A 493 11.69 -13.83 1.04
N GLY A 494 10.82 -13.61 0.06
CA GLY A 494 9.50 -13.03 0.27
C GLY A 494 8.45 -14.00 0.84
N ASP A 495 8.67 -15.32 0.79
CA ASP A 495 7.68 -16.31 1.26
C ASP A 495 7.34 -16.08 2.75
N VAL A 496 6.06 -15.76 3.04
CA VAL A 496 5.61 -15.40 4.40
C VAL A 496 5.76 -16.58 5.36
N ASP A 497 5.64 -17.81 4.87
CA ASP A 497 5.86 -19.04 5.63
C ASP A 497 7.27 -19.63 5.42
N GLY A 498 8.09 -18.97 4.61
CA GLY A 498 9.36 -19.47 4.12
C GLY A 498 10.40 -19.73 5.19
N ALA A 499 11.30 -20.69 4.91
CA ALA A 499 12.33 -21.11 5.85
C ALA A 499 13.49 -20.11 5.98
N ILE A 500 13.70 -19.22 4.99
CA ILE A 500 14.86 -18.31 4.99
C ILE A 500 14.75 -17.33 6.16
N ILE A 501 13.67 -16.55 6.19
CA ILE A 501 13.45 -15.54 7.24
C ILE A 501 13.31 -16.21 8.61
N LYS A 502 12.60 -17.34 8.72
CA LYS A 502 12.47 -18.08 9.98
C LYS A 502 13.81 -18.56 10.53
N ARG A 503 14.74 -19.00 9.67
CA ARG A 503 16.10 -19.42 10.09
C ARG A 503 16.97 -18.23 10.50
N LEU A 504 16.90 -17.12 9.76
CA LEU A 504 17.62 -15.90 10.11
C LEU A 504 17.15 -15.36 11.47
N ASP A 505 15.84 -15.35 11.69
CA ASP A 505 15.22 -14.89 12.94
C ASP A 505 15.61 -15.79 14.13
N ALA A 506 15.44 -17.10 13.99
CA ALA A 506 15.83 -18.08 15.01
C ALA A 506 17.34 -18.05 15.32
N GLY A 507 18.17 -17.66 14.36
CA GLY A 507 19.61 -17.48 14.51
C GLY A 507 20.04 -16.11 15.05
N GLY A 508 19.08 -15.23 15.44
CA GLY A 508 19.38 -13.87 15.91
C GLY A 508 20.03 -12.98 14.84
N ARG A 509 19.77 -13.26 13.55
CA ARG A 509 20.34 -12.56 12.39
C ARG A 509 19.43 -11.43 11.88
N ILE A 510 18.30 -11.19 12.52
CA ILE A 510 17.38 -10.09 12.25
C ILE A 510 17.14 -9.34 13.55
N MET A 511 17.36 -8.03 13.52
CA MET A 511 17.00 -7.14 14.62
C MET A 511 15.48 -6.96 14.64
N ARG A 512 14.81 -7.65 15.58
CA ARG A 512 13.38 -7.45 15.83
C ARG A 512 13.16 -6.31 16.82
N LEU A 513 12.26 -5.41 16.50
CA LEU A 513 11.91 -4.26 17.33
C LEU A 513 10.63 -4.51 18.13
N ALA A 514 9.73 -5.35 17.61
CA ALA A 514 8.53 -5.81 18.29
C ALA A 514 8.62 -7.29 18.63
N CYS A 515 8.08 -7.68 19.78
CA CYS A 515 7.96 -9.09 20.13
C CYS A 515 6.83 -9.77 19.35
N ALA A 516 6.88 -11.10 19.25
CA ALA A 516 5.88 -11.88 18.50
C ALA A 516 4.45 -11.70 19.06
N ALA A 517 4.29 -11.47 20.36
CA ALA A 517 2.99 -11.25 20.99
C ALA A 517 2.38 -9.91 20.55
N GLU A 518 3.16 -8.82 20.51
CA GLU A 518 2.68 -7.51 20.04
C GLU A 518 2.19 -7.58 18.59
N VAL A 519 2.91 -8.29 17.71
CA VAL A 519 2.50 -8.48 16.32
C VAL A 519 1.26 -9.36 16.22
N ALA A 520 1.14 -10.40 17.04
CA ALA A 520 -0.04 -11.26 17.08
C ALA A 520 -1.28 -10.52 17.58
N ASP A 521 -1.15 -9.67 18.61
CA ASP A 521 -2.24 -8.83 19.11
C ASP A 521 -2.72 -7.84 18.05
N ALA A 522 -1.81 -7.28 17.24
CA ALA A 522 -2.13 -6.35 16.16
C ALA A 522 -2.94 -6.98 15.00
N VAL A 523 -3.03 -8.31 14.92
CA VAL A 523 -3.94 -9.01 13.99
C VAL A 523 -5.41 -8.77 14.36
N ALA A 524 -5.72 -8.68 15.65
CA ALA A 524 -7.10 -8.61 16.17
C ALA A 524 -7.46 -7.25 16.80
N VAL A 525 -6.47 -6.41 17.11
CA VAL A 525 -6.67 -5.15 17.85
C VAL A 525 -6.18 -3.96 17.03
N ALA A 526 -7.02 -2.93 16.94
CA ALA A 526 -6.68 -1.69 16.22
C ALA A 526 -5.82 -0.74 17.09
N PRO A 527 -5.03 0.17 16.47
CA PRO A 527 -4.33 1.23 17.18
C PRO A 527 -5.29 2.06 18.03
N PRO A 528 -5.02 2.25 19.34
CA PRO A 528 -6.00 2.87 20.26
C PRO A 528 -6.14 4.38 20.09
N ASP A 529 -5.19 5.04 19.43
CA ASP A 529 -5.05 6.49 19.36
C ASP A 529 -5.50 7.10 18.02
N THR A 530 -6.04 6.27 17.11
CA THR A 530 -6.60 6.67 15.83
C THR A 530 -8.07 6.27 15.69
N ARG A 531 -8.77 6.79 14.68
CA ARG A 531 -10.14 6.39 14.35
C ARG A 531 -10.28 4.91 13.98
N ALA A 532 -9.18 4.24 13.61
CA ALA A 532 -9.16 2.80 13.36
C ALA A 532 -9.62 2.01 14.58
N TYR A 533 -9.39 2.53 15.81
CA TYR A 533 -9.89 1.93 17.03
C TYR A 533 -11.43 1.71 17.01
N LEU A 534 -12.18 2.77 16.65
CA LEU A 534 -13.64 2.68 16.62
C LEU A 534 -14.12 1.71 15.53
N ARG A 535 -13.50 1.77 14.36
CA ARG A 535 -13.79 0.88 13.22
C ARG A 535 -13.54 -0.59 13.60
N GLY A 536 -12.33 -0.90 14.06
CA GLY A 536 -11.95 -2.27 14.45
C GLY A 536 -12.77 -2.79 15.62
N TRP A 537 -13.02 -1.93 16.62
CA TRP A 537 -13.84 -2.30 17.77
C TRP A 537 -15.28 -2.65 17.36
N ALA A 538 -15.89 -1.86 16.48
CA ALA A 538 -17.25 -2.16 15.98
C ALA A 538 -17.27 -3.47 15.19
N VAL A 539 -16.28 -3.69 14.31
CA VAL A 539 -16.13 -4.93 13.54
C VAL A 539 -16.01 -6.15 14.47
N ALA A 540 -15.22 -6.05 15.55
CA ALA A 540 -14.98 -7.15 16.45
C ALA A 540 -16.14 -7.43 17.41
N ASN A 541 -16.88 -6.40 17.87
CA ASN A 541 -17.78 -6.52 19.02
C ASN A 541 -19.28 -6.38 18.69
N LEU A 542 -19.64 -5.71 17.59
CA LEU A 542 -21.04 -5.50 17.23
C LEU A 542 -21.46 -6.45 16.10
N GLU A 543 -22.31 -7.44 16.39
CA GLU A 543 -22.79 -8.45 15.44
C GLU A 543 -23.32 -7.83 14.14
N HIS A 544 -24.12 -6.77 14.28
CA HIS A 544 -24.80 -6.10 13.19
C HIS A 544 -24.00 -4.96 12.54
N THR A 545 -22.68 -4.95 12.67
CA THR A 545 -21.81 -4.13 11.82
C THR A 545 -21.79 -4.75 10.42
N VAL A 546 -22.37 -4.03 9.45
CA VAL A 546 -22.60 -4.54 8.09
C VAL A 546 -21.59 -4.02 7.07
N GLY A 547 -20.96 -2.88 7.36
CA GLY A 547 -19.94 -2.27 6.50
C GLY A 547 -19.06 -1.28 7.25
N ALA A 548 -17.92 -0.93 6.67
CA ALA A 548 -17.08 0.19 7.12
C ALA A 548 -16.13 0.63 6.00
N SER A 549 -15.61 1.85 6.13
CA SER A 549 -14.51 2.38 5.30
C SER A 549 -13.49 3.10 6.18
N TRP A 550 -12.51 3.77 5.57
CA TRP A 550 -11.59 4.62 6.33
C TRP A 550 -12.32 5.70 7.12
N THR A 551 -13.47 6.18 6.61
CA THR A 551 -14.22 7.33 7.13
C THR A 551 -15.60 7.01 7.68
N SER A 552 -16.00 5.73 7.72
CA SER A 552 -17.35 5.35 8.13
C SER A 552 -17.43 4.00 8.87
N ILE A 553 -18.50 3.84 9.65
CA ILE A 553 -19.01 2.56 10.14
C ILE A 553 -20.48 2.48 9.78
N LEU A 554 -20.91 1.36 9.19
CA LEU A 554 -22.29 1.04 8.90
C LEU A 554 -22.81 0.00 9.89
N TYR A 555 -23.75 0.40 10.72
CA TYR A 555 -24.35 -0.45 11.75
C TYR A 555 -25.86 -0.53 11.57
N GLN A 556 -26.41 -1.74 11.61
CA GLN A 556 -27.85 -1.97 11.54
C GLN A 556 -28.36 -2.40 12.92
N PRO A 557 -28.99 -1.51 13.69
CA PRO A 557 -29.55 -1.89 15.00
C PRO A 557 -30.55 -3.04 14.84
N PRO A 558 -30.60 -4.01 15.79
CA PRO A 558 -31.55 -5.11 15.75
C PRO A 558 -32.98 -4.62 15.63
N GLY A 559 -33.73 -5.18 14.67
CA GLY A 559 -35.13 -4.81 14.44
C GLY A 559 -35.35 -3.49 13.67
N TRP A 560 -34.29 -2.77 13.31
CA TRP A 560 -34.40 -1.55 12.51
C TRP A 560 -34.37 -1.85 11.01
N PRO A 561 -35.22 -1.21 10.21
CA PRO A 561 -35.20 -1.33 8.76
C PRO A 561 -34.05 -0.52 8.10
N HIS A 562 -33.42 0.38 8.87
CA HIS A 562 -32.42 1.33 8.41
C HIS A 562 -31.02 0.98 8.92
N ILE A 563 -30.02 1.37 8.14
CA ILE A 563 -28.60 1.28 8.52
C ILE A 563 -28.17 2.67 9.00
N VAL A 564 -27.51 2.71 10.14
CA VAL A 564 -26.86 3.91 10.68
C VAL A 564 -25.47 4.00 10.11
N ARG A 565 -25.15 5.09 9.39
CA ARG A 565 -23.81 5.42 8.94
C ARG A 565 -23.18 6.42 9.89
N LEU A 566 -22.13 6.02 10.59
CA LEU A 566 -21.35 6.84 11.50
C LEU A 566 -20.12 7.40 10.78
N SER A 567 -19.95 8.72 10.78
CA SER A 567 -18.82 9.37 10.11
C SER A 567 -17.58 9.41 11.00
N LEU A 568 -16.45 8.88 10.51
CA LEU A 568 -15.14 8.87 11.16
C LEU A 568 -14.16 9.87 10.51
N LYS A 569 -14.65 11.01 10.01
CA LYS A 569 -13.78 12.02 9.38
C LYS A 569 -12.77 12.67 10.34
N SER A 570 -13.04 12.63 11.64
CA SER A 570 -12.02 12.96 12.65
C SER A 570 -10.93 11.89 12.67
N LEU A 571 -9.68 12.33 12.72
CA LEU A 571 -8.50 11.46 12.71
C LEU A 571 -8.31 10.67 14.01
N ARG A 572 -9.02 11.05 15.07
CA ARG A 572 -8.96 10.43 16.41
C ARG A 572 -10.31 9.82 16.79
N PRO A 573 -10.35 8.90 17.77
CA PRO A 573 -11.60 8.40 18.30
C PRO A 573 -12.49 9.54 18.79
N GLN A 574 -13.79 9.48 18.44
CA GLN A 574 -14.78 10.49 18.78
C GLN A 574 -15.60 10.02 19.99
N PRO A 575 -15.65 10.80 21.10
CA PRO A 575 -16.37 10.40 22.32
C PRO A 575 -17.83 10.04 22.10
N ASP A 576 -18.56 10.84 21.31
CA ASP A 576 -19.99 10.64 21.06
C ASP A 576 -20.26 9.33 20.29
N ILE A 577 -19.44 9.03 19.28
CA ILE A 577 -19.51 7.76 18.54
C ILE A 577 -19.11 6.60 19.45
N THR A 578 -18.09 6.77 20.28
CA THR A 578 -17.66 5.76 21.26
C THR A 578 -18.80 5.42 22.23
N GLN A 579 -19.47 6.45 22.75
CA GLN A 579 -20.63 6.26 23.66
C GLN A 579 -21.75 5.53 22.94
N TYR A 580 -22.16 5.99 21.76
CA TYR A 580 -23.20 5.36 20.95
C TYR A 580 -22.91 3.87 20.71
N LEU A 581 -21.71 3.52 20.25
CA LEU A 581 -21.33 2.13 19.99
C LEU A 581 -21.36 1.26 21.26
N ARG A 582 -20.94 1.80 22.42
CA ARG A 582 -21.04 1.09 23.72
C ARG A 582 -22.47 0.86 24.16
N GLU A 583 -23.37 1.79 23.90
CA GLU A 583 -24.82 1.64 24.17
C GLU A 583 -25.42 0.53 23.28
N GLN A 584 -25.06 0.50 21.98
CA GLN A 584 -25.49 -0.58 21.09
C GLN A 584 -25.04 -1.96 21.59
N LEU A 585 -23.82 -2.09 22.12
CA LEU A 585 -23.34 -3.34 22.68
C LEU A 585 -24.18 -3.81 23.90
N LYS A 586 -24.61 -2.88 24.78
CA LYS A 586 -25.50 -3.22 25.91
C LYS A 586 -26.85 -3.74 25.43
N HIS A 587 -27.44 -3.11 24.41
CA HIS A 587 -28.70 -3.56 23.81
C HIS A 587 -28.56 -4.94 23.15
N GLN A 588 -27.45 -5.22 22.46
CA GLN A 588 -27.16 -6.54 21.89
C GLN A 588 -27.11 -7.63 22.98
N GLY A 589 -26.46 -7.37 24.11
CA GLY A 589 -26.37 -8.29 25.26
C GLY A 589 -27.71 -8.55 25.95
N SER A 590 -28.58 -7.55 26.01
CA SER A 590 -29.92 -7.71 26.60
C SER A 590 -30.86 -8.57 25.75
N LEU A 591 -30.70 -8.57 24.43
CA LEU A 591 -31.50 -9.39 23.50
C LEU A 591 -31.03 -10.85 23.46
N SER A 592 -29.73 -11.11 23.69
CA SER A 592 -29.21 -12.48 23.74
C SER A 592 -29.57 -13.25 25.03
N GLY A 593 -30.02 -12.54 26.07
CA GLY A 593 -30.44 -13.12 27.34
C GLY A 593 -31.94 -13.51 27.46
N GLN A 594 -32.75 -13.25 26.42
CA GLN A 594 -34.14 -13.72 26.41
C GLN A 594 -34.19 -15.15 25.87
N PRO A 595 -34.78 -16.13 26.62
CA PRO A 595 -35.01 -17.46 26.12
C PRO A 595 -35.94 -17.36 24.89
N LYS A 596 -35.57 -17.97 23.77
CA LYS A 596 -36.48 -18.15 22.65
C LYS A 596 -37.72 -18.87 23.15
N SER A 597 -38.84 -18.13 23.34
CA SER A 597 -40.15 -18.74 23.57
C SER A 597 -40.46 -19.65 22.37
N ASN A 598 -40.64 -20.91 22.68
CA ASN A 598 -41.08 -21.96 21.76
C ASN A 598 -42.37 -21.60 21.01
#